data_7ee1e2bce97755f1bc7a640d54b4d1ae
#
_entry.id   7ee1e2bce97755f1bc7a640d54b4d1ae
#
_cell.length_a   1.000
_cell.length_b   1.000
_cell.length_c   1.000
_cell.angle_alpha   90.00
_cell.angle_beta   90.00
_cell.angle_gamma   90.00
#
_symmetry.space_group_name_H-M   'P 1'
#
loop_
_entity.id
_entity.type
_entity.pdbx_description
1 polymer ?
#
loop_
_entity_poly.entity_id
_entity_poly.type
_entity_poly.pdbx_seq_one_letter_code
_entity_poly.pdbx_strand_id
1 'polypeptide(L)'
;AKAENGRMTLPGGASYKVLVLPLPRPMNPEPVLSPEVQKKINESKEAGVLIPSLPYMEDDFSAYGLERDMIVPKDIAWTHRRGELGDIYFIANQQEETRTFTASMRIDRKPECWNPVTGEMNIHPVYQIKGNRTEVTLTLAPNESVFIVYPIEKANESKGKEDILQKVQ
;
A
#
# COMPACT_ATOMS: atom_id res chain seq x y z
N ALA A 1 -11.69 -19.84 -5.26
CA ALA A 1 -10.46 -19.26 -5.82
C ALA A 1 -9.97 -20.13 -6.97
N LYS A 2 -9.38 -19.51 -7.98
CA LYS A 2 -8.77 -20.14 -9.15
C LYS A 2 -7.27 -19.84 -9.12
N ALA A 3 -6.44 -20.86 -9.32
CA ALA A 3 -4.98 -20.69 -9.38
C ALA A 3 -4.50 -20.91 -10.81
N GLU A 4 -3.84 -19.89 -11.39
CA GLU A 4 -3.29 -19.96 -12.75
C GLU A 4 -2.19 -18.88 -12.92
N ASN A 5 -1.18 -19.17 -13.74
CA ASN A 5 -0.10 -18.25 -14.09
C ASN A 5 0.59 -17.60 -12.87
N GLY A 6 0.85 -18.39 -11.82
CA GLY A 6 1.51 -17.93 -10.60
C GLY A 6 0.64 -17.01 -9.72
N ARG A 7 -0.67 -16.99 -9.94
CA ARG A 7 -1.58 -16.14 -9.18
C ARG A 7 -2.82 -16.90 -8.72
N MET A 8 -3.32 -16.53 -7.55
CA MET A 8 -4.61 -16.97 -7.03
C MET A 8 -5.63 -15.85 -7.21
N THR A 9 -6.72 -16.12 -7.93
CA THR A 9 -7.78 -15.15 -8.19
C THR A 9 -9.05 -15.57 -7.44
N LEU A 10 -9.63 -14.64 -6.70
CA LEU A 10 -10.91 -14.81 -6.01
C LEU A 10 -12.09 -14.53 -6.95
N PRO A 11 -13.30 -15.01 -6.64
CA PRO A 11 -14.50 -14.76 -7.47
C PRO A 11 -14.80 -13.30 -7.72
N GLY A 12 -14.43 -12.40 -6.78
CA GLY A 12 -14.56 -10.95 -6.92
C GLY A 12 -13.46 -10.27 -7.75
N GLY A 13 -12.55 -11.02 -8.41
CA GLY A 13 -11.51 -10.49 -9.28
C GLY A 13 -10.20 -10.14 -8.57
N ALA A 14 -10.15 -10.10 -7.25
CA ALA A 14 -8.91 -9.88 -6.51
C ALA A 14 -7.90 -11.00 -6.78
N SER A 15 -6.65 -10.64 -7.05
CA SER A 15 -5.61 -11.58 -7.51
C SER A 15 -4.32 -11.40 -6.71
N TYR A 16 -3.76 -12.53 -6.24
CA TYR A 16 -2.63 -12.58 -5.31
C TYR A 16 -1.51 -13.45 -5.87
N LYS A 17 -0.26 -13.05 -5.67
CA LYS A 17 0.95 -13.80 -6.05
C LYS A 17 1.42 -14.74 -4.95
N VAL A 18 1.17 -14.41 -3.69
CA VAL A 18 1.64 -15.15 -2.51
C VAL A 18 0.45 -15.59 -1.70
N LEU A 19 0.44 -16.85 -1.32
CA LEU A 19 -0.47 -17.45 -0.34
C LEU A 19 0.31 -17.71 0.94
N VAL A 20 -0.01 -16.97 2.00
CA VAL A 20 0.56 -17.18 3.33
C VAL A 20 -0.36 -18.10 4.12
N LEU A 21 0.18 -19.21 4.60
CA LEU A 21 -0.58 -20.14 5.44
C LEU A 21 -0.55 -19.68 6.90
N PRO A 22 -1.61 -19.96 7.68
CA PRO A 22 -1.65 -19.58 9.09
C PRO A 22 -0.57 -20.31 9.89
N LEU A 23 0.05 -19.59 10.83
CA LEU A 23 0.97 -20.19 11.80
C LEU A 23 0.22 -21.05 12.81
N PRO A 24 0.88 -22.09 13.38
CA PRO A 24 0.39 -22.76 14.57
C PRO A 24 0.08 -21.74 15.68
N ARG A 25 -1.00 -21.94 16.40
CA ARG A 25 -1.40 -21.09 17.53
C ARG A 25 -1.44 -21.92 18.81
N PRO A 26 -1.28 -21.33 20.01
CA PRO A 26 -1.35 -22.08 21.26
C PRO A 26 -2.60 -22.94 21.41
N MET A 27 -3.75 -22.47 20.89
CA MET A 27 -5.01 -23.23 20.91
C MET A 27 -5.18 -24.20 19.73
N ASN A 28 -4.30 -24.15 18.73
CA ASN A 28 -4.26 -25.06 17.58
C ASN A 28 -2.81 -25.22 17.12
N PRO A 29 -1.99 -25.95 17.88
CA PRO A 29 -0.54 -26.07 17.62
C PRO A 29 -0.24 -26.88 16.34
N GLU A 30 -1.14 -27.78 15.95
CA GLU A 30 -1.03 -28.58 14.72
C GLU A 30 -2.32 -28.45 13.91
N PRO A 31 -2.46 -27.37 13.14
CA PRO A 31 -3.67 -27.16 12.34
C PRO A 31 -3.78 -28.25 11.27
N VAL A 32 -4.71 -29.17 11.45
CA VAL A 32 -5.05 -30.18 10.43
C VAL A 32 -5.88 -29.51 9.35
N LEU A 33 -5.33 -29.45 8.15
CA LEU A 33 -6.05 -28.94 6.99
C LEU A 33 -6.99 -30.03 6.43
N SER A 34 -8.20 -29.65 6.04
CA SER A 34 -9.08 -30.61 5.38
C SER A 34 -8.47 -31.07 4.05
N PRO A 35 -8.84 -32.28 3.57
CA PRO A 35 -8.35 -32.78 2.28
C PRO A 35 -8.59 -31.81 1.12
N GLU A 36 -9.73 -31.11 1.12
CA GLU A 36 -10.09 -30.12 0.10
C GLU A 36 -9.15 -28.89 0.13
N VAL A 37 -8.83 -28.40 1.34
CA VAL A 37 -7.88 -27.28 1.52
C VAL A 37 -6.49 -27.70 1.09
N GLN A 38 -6.04 -28.90 1.51
CA GLN A 38 -4.73 -29.43 1.11
C GLN A 38 -4.62 -29.60 -0.40
N LYS A 39 -5.65 -30.14 -1.04
CA LYS A 39 -5.74 -30.25 -2.51
C LYS A 39 -5.60 -28.87 -3.15
N LYS A 40 -6.31 -27.85 -2.63
CA LYS A 40 -6.28 -26.49 -3.17
C LYS A 40 -4.91 -25.83 -3.03
N ILE A 41 -4.20 -26.08 -1.93
CA ILE A 41 -2.82 -25.64 -1.73
C ILE A 41 -1.90 -26.27 -2.78
N ASN A 42 -2.04 -27.59 -3.02
CA ASN A 42 -1.22 -28.29 -4.01
C ASN A 42 -1.48 -27.77 -5.43
N GLU A 43 -2.73 -27.62 -5.83
CA GLU A 43 -3.11 -27.00 -7.11
C GLU A 43 -2.53 -25.59 -7.27
N SER A 44 -2.50 -24.81 -6.18
CA SER A 44 -1.94 -23.48 -6.19
C SER A 44 -0.42 -23.50 -6.38
N LYS A 45 0.30 -24.44 -5.74
CA LYS A 45 1.74 -24.64 -5.94
C LYS A 45 2.06 -25.05 -7.39
N GLU A 46 1.31 -26.01 -7.94
CA GLU A 46 1.46 -26.49 -9.32
C GLU A 46 1.21 -25.35 -10.33
N ALA A 47 0.28 -24.45 -10.03
CA ALA A 47 0.01 -23.26 -10.82
C ALA A 47 1.05 -22.13 -10.64
N GLY A 48 2.11 -22.35 -9.83
CA GLY A 48 3.21 -21.39 -9.60
C GLY A 48 2.91 -20.30 -8.59
N VAL A 49 1.83 -20.40 -7.80
CA VAL A 49 1.57 -19.48 -6.69
C VAL A 49 2.64 -19.68 -5.63
N LEU A 50 3.28 -18.60 -5.19
CA LEU A 50 4.31 -18.67 -4.16
C LEU A 50 3.67 -18.93 -2.80
N ILE A 51 4.15 -19.97 -2.13
CA ILE A 51 3.72 -20.33 -0.77
C ILE A 51 4.97 -20.40 0.10
N PRO A 52 5.26 -19.36 0.90
CA PRO A 52 6.42 -19.33 1.79
C PRO A 52 6.40 -20.49 2.78
N SER A 53 7.59 -20.98 3.13
CA SER A 53 7.75 -21.98 4.19
C SER A 53 7.34 -21.42 5.54
N LEU A 54 6.79 -22.28 6.40
CA LEU A 54 6.51 -21.92 7.79
C LEU A 54 7.73 -22.24 8.70
N PRO A 55 7.96 -21.44 9.75
CA PRO A 55 7.32 -20.16 10.05
C PRO A 55 7.83 -19.06 9.11
N TYR A 56 6.92 -18.32 8.50
CA TYR A 56 7.33 -17.11 7.80
C TYR A 56 7.52 -15.99 8.84
N MET A 57 8.76 -15.59 9.00
CA MET A 57 9.17 -14.50 9.91
C MET A 57 9.59 -13.25 9.14
N GLU A 58 9.45 -13.31 7.82
CA GLU A 58 9.89 -12.25 6.93
C GLU A 58 8.87 -11.13 6.90
N ASP A 59 9.29 -9.95 7.33
CA ASP A 59 8.52 -8.70 7.16
C ASP A 59 8.57 -8.21 5.70
N ASP A 60 9.37 -8.84 4.85
CA ASP A 60 9.68 -8.39 3.51
C ASP A 60 9.63 -9.55 2.53
N PHE A 61 8.77 -9.42 1.51
CA PHE A 61 8.59 -10.37 0.43
C PHE A 61 9.30 -9.96 -0.86
N SER A 62 10.27 -9.04 -0.81
CA SER A 62 11.04 -8.57 -1.97
C SER A 62 11.79 -9.71 -2.67
N ALA A 63 12.29 -10.69 -1.92
CA ALA A 63 12.91 -11.91 -2.46
C ALA A 63 11.95 -12.70 -3.37
N TYR A 64 10.65 -12.54 -3.22
CA TYR A 64 9.60 -13.14 -4.06
C TYR A 64 9.10 -12.18 -5.16
N GLY A 65 9.82 -11.06 -5.39
CA GLY A 65 9.43 -10.04 -6.37
C GLY A 65 8.21 -9.22 -5.95
N LEU A 66 7.96 -9.10 -4.64
CA LEU A 66 6.92 -8.26 -4.06
C LEU A 66 7.58 -7.12 -3.29
N GLU A 67 7.66 -5.95 -3.90
CA GLU A 67 8.12 -4.75 -3.23
C GLU A 67 7.11 -4.29 -2.18
N ARG A 68 7.60 -3.79 -1.05
CA ARG A 68 6.75 -3.15 -0.04
C ARG A 68 6.03 -1.96 -0.64
N ASP A 69 4.76 -1.87 -0.37
CA ASP A 69 3.95 -0.73 -0.78
C ASP A 69 4.42 0.57 -0.11
N MET A 70 4.68 0.49 1.18
CA MET A 70 5.23 1.59 1.98
C MET A 70 6.41 1.14 2.83
N ILE A 71 7.43 1.99 2.95
CA ILE A 71 8.59 1.80 3.83
C ILE A 71 8.62 2.96 4.83
N VAL A 72 8.48 2.62 6.11
CA VAL A 72 8.54 3.53 7.27
C VAL A 72 9.18 2.80 8.44
N PRO A 73 9.60 3.49 9.52
CA PRO A 73 10.00 2.85 10.76
C PRO A 73 8.89 1.93 11.29
N LYS A 74 9.27 0.85 12.01
CA LYS A 74 8.33 -0.18 12.49
C LYS A 74 7.31 0.33 13.50
N ASP A 75 7.61 1.42 14.18
CA ASP A 75 6.79 2.09 15.19
C ASP A 75 5.81 3.13 14.61
N ILE A 76 5.79 3.30 13.30
CA ILE A 76 4.85 4.16 12.59
C ILE A 76 3.73 3.29 11.98
N ALA A 77 2.50 3.60 12.37
CA ALA A 77 1.33 2.92 11.81
C ALA A 77 0.92 3.56 10.48
N TRP A 78 0.45 2.72 9.57
CA TRP A 78 -0.03 3.21 8.28
C TRP A 78 -1.07 2.29 7.65
N THR A 79 -1.84 2.84 6.73
CA THR A 79 -2.73 2.09 5.83
C THR A 79 -2.79 2.76 4.47
N HIS A 80 -3.06 2.00 3.42
CA HIS A 80 -3.21 2.49 2.04
C HIS A 80 -4.58 2.10 1.49
N ARG A 81 -5.20 3.04 0.80
CA ARG A 81 -6.43 2.81 0.01
C ARG A 81 -6.27 3.42 -1.37
N ARG A 82 -6.70 2.68 -2.37
CA ARG A 82 -6.83 3.15 -3.74
C ARG A 82 -8.30 3.24 -4.11
N GLY A 83 -8.72 4.39 -4.61
CA GLY A 83 -10.09 4.67 -5.00
C GLY A 83 -10.17 5.56 -6.25
N GLU A 84 -11.36 6.04 -6.54
CA GLU A 84 -11.62 6.93 -7.70
C GLU A 84 -10.91 8.27 -7.60
N LEU A 85 -10.62 8.73 -6.39
CA LEU A 85 -9.92 10.00 -6.14
C LEU A 85 -8.39 9.86 -6.22
N GLY A 86 -7.86 8.64 -6.20
CA GLY A 86 -6.43 8.37 -6.21
C GLY A 86 -5.99 7.39 -5.15
N ASP A 87 -4.71 7.47 -4.81
CA ASP A 87 -4.10 6.68 -3.75
C ASP A 87 -4.00 7.54 -2.49
N ILE A 88 -4.42 6.99 -1.34
CA ILE A 88 -4.45 7.67 -0.04
C ILE A 88 -3.74 6.81 0.98
N TYR A 89 -2.66 7.34 1.55
CA TYR A 89 -1.94 6.76 2.68
C TYR A 89 -2.31 7.52 3.95
N PHE A 90 -2.81 6.83 4.95
CA PHE A 90 -2.96 7.37 6.30
C PHE A 90 -1.74 6.93 7.12
N ILE A 91 -1.07 7.86 7.76
CA ILE A 91 0.16 7.65 8.53
C ILE A 91 -0.02 8.25 9.91
N ALA A 92 0.27 7.48 10.95
CA ALA A 92 0.10 7.90 12.34
C ALA A 92 1.33 7.58 13.20
N ASN A 93 1.77 8.57 13.95
CA ASN A 93 2.70 8.40 15.04
C ASN A 93 1.92 7.94 16.27
N GLN A 94 2.09 6.69 16.68
CA GLN A 94 1.43 6.12 17.87
C GLN A 94 2.31 6.20 19.13
N GLN A 95 3.41 6.98 19.06
CA GLN A 95 4.33 7.14 20.18
C GLN A 95 4.01 8.41 20.98
N GLU A 96 4.50 8.46 22.22
CA GLU A 96 4.37 9.61 23.11
C GLU A 96 5.42 10.70 22.85
N GLU A 97 6.25 10.53 21.83
CA GLU A 97 7.30 11.47 21.43
C GLU A 97 7.14 11.92 19.97
N THR A 98 7.65 13.10 19.65
CA THR A 98 7.70 13.59 18.26
C THR A 98 8.65 12.71 17.43
N ARG A 99 8.19 12.30 16.25
CA ARG A 99 8.95 11.46 15.32
C ARG A 99 9.21 12.21 14.02
N THR A 100 10.48 12.26 13.63
CA THR A 100 10.88 12.71 12.28
C THR A 100 11.43 11.51 11.51
N PHE A 101 10.86 11.24 10.35
CA PHE A 101 11.22 10.10 9.53
C PHE A 101 10.90 10.34 8.04
N THR A 102 11.46 9.51 7.18
CA THR A 102 11.11 9.48 5.76
C THR A 102 10.13 8.34 5.50
N ALA A 103 8.98 8.67 4.93
CA ALA A 103 8.01 7.73 4.40
C ALA A 103 8.26 7.53 2.90
N SER A 104 8.45 6.29 2.45
CA SER A 104 8.68 5.95 1.05
C SER A 104 7.52 5.13 0.52
N MET A 105 6.67 5.72 -0.32
CA MET A 105 5.51 5.09 -0.96
C MET A 105 5.87 4.61 -2.37
N ARG A 106 5.34 3.46 -2.78
CA ARG A 106 5.55 2.89 -4.12
C ARG A 106 4.64 3.56 -5.16
N ILE A 107 4.83 4.84 -5.31
CA ILE A 107 4.15 5.73 -6.25
C ILE A 107 5.17 6.77 -6.72
N ASP A 108 5.21 7.08 -8.00
CA ASP A 108 6.11 8.04 -8.64
C ASP A 108 5.39 9.35 -9.04
N ARG A 109 4.50 9.83 -8.16
CA ARG A 109 3.69 11.03 -8.39
C ARG A 109 3.90 12.07 -7.30
N LYS A 110 3.53 13.32 -7.59
CA LYS A 110 3.52 14.42 -6.63
C LYS A 110 2.51 14.14 -5.50
N PRO A 111 2.93 14.21 -4.22
CA PRO A 111 2.04 14.04 -3.08
C PRO A 111 1.40 15.36 -2.65
N GLU A 112 0.24 15.25 -2.00
CA GLU A 112 -0.36 16.28 -1.17
C GLU A 112 -0.41 15.76 0.28
N CYS A 113 -0.25 16.65 1.26
CA CYS A 113 -0.53 16.36 2.65
C CYS A 113 -1.88 16.93 3.04
N TRP A 114 -2.69 16.14 3.73
CA TRP A 114 -3.97 16.57 4.26
C TRP A 114 -3.99 16.32 5.77
N ASN A 115 -4.36 17.35 6.53
CA ASN A 115 -4.45 17.26 7.98
C ASN A 115 -5.84 16.75 8.39
N PRO A 116 -5.97 15.56 9.03
CA PRO A 116 -7.28 14.99 9.38
C PRO A 116 -7.97 15.75 10.52
N VAL A 117 -7.25 16.55 11.31
CA VAL A 117 -7.79 17.29 12.46
C VAL A 117 -8.32 18.65 12.06
N THR A 118 -7.56 19.40 11.26
CA THR A 118 -7.93 20.75 10.82
C THR A 118 -8.76 20.77 9.55
N GLY A 119 -8.73 19.67 8.77
CA GLY A 119 -9.33 19.60 7.44
C GLY A 119 -8.54 20.35 6.38
N GLU A 120 -7.36 20.87 6.69
CA GLU A 120 -6.49 21.54 5.73
C GLU A 120 -5.97 20.53 4.71
N MET A 121 -6.12 20.87 3.42
CA MET A 121 -5.74 20.03 2.28
C MET A 121 -4.74 20.78 1.40
N ASN A 122 -4.12 20.03 0.46
CA ASN A 122 -3.15 20.58 -0.52
C ASN A 122 -1.90 21.21 0.11
N ILE A 123 -1.53 20.81 1.32
CA ILE A 123 -0.23 21.13 1.88
C ILE A 123 0.82 20.41 1.02
N HIS A 124 1.78 21.16 0.48
CA HIS A 124 2.83 20.58 -0.35
C HIS A 124 4.01 20.15 0.53
N PRO A 125 4.20 18.86 0.79
CA PRO A 125 5.31 18.37 1.59
C PRO A 125 6.63 18.51 0.83
N VAL A 126 7.74 18.50 1.57
CA VAL A 126 9.06 18.29 0.97
C VAL A 126 9.16 16.81 0.56
N TYR A 127 9.35 16.57 -0.73
CA TYR A 127 9.41 15.22 -1.28
C TYR A 127 10.46 15.09 -2.39
N GLN A 128 10.84 13.86 -2.69
CA GLN A 128 11.65 13.52 -3.86
C GLN A 128 11.14 12.21 -4.49
N ILE A 129 11.21 12.13 -5.81
CA ILE A 129 10.86 10.92 -6.55
C ILE A 129 12.16 10.17 -6.88
N LYS A 130 12.23 8.89 -6.50
CA LYS A 130 13.35 7.98 -6.75
C LYS A 130 12.83 6.70 -7.41
N GLY A 131 13.07 6.57 -8.70
CA GLY A 131 12.53 5.45 -9.48
C GLY A 131 11.01 5.41 -9.44
N ASN A 132 10.45 4.31 -8.97
CA ASN A 132 9.00 4.10 -8.84
C ASN A 132 8.44 4.49 -7.46
N ARG A 133 9.18 5.27 -6.68
CA ARG A 133 8.81 5.64 -5.30
C ARG A 133 8.88 7.14 -5.06
N THR A 134 7.97 7.64 -4.26
CA THR A 134 8.03 8.99 -3.69
C THR A 134 8.39 8.91 -2.22
N GLU A 135 9.41 9.66 -1.84
CA GLU A 135 9.85 9.81 -0.46
C GLU A 135 9.40 11.16 0.08
N VAL A 136 8.75 11.14 1.25
CA VAL A 136 8.26 12.34 1.95
C VAL A 136 8.87 12.35 3.35
N THR A 137 9.51 13.46 3.73
CA THR A 137 9.97 13.63 5.11
C THR A 137 8.83 14.21 5.94
N LEU A 138 8.49 13.53 7.02
CA LEU A 138 7.43 13.88 7.94
C LEU A 138 7.98 14.12 9.34
N THR A 139 7.42 15.10 10.03
CA THR A 139 7.58 15.28 11.48
C THR A 139 6.19 15.28 12.09
N LEU A 140 5.90 14.25 12.89
CA LEU A 140 4.61 14.06 13.54
C LEU A 140 4.79 14.19 15.07
N ALA A 141 3.99 15.01 15.70
CA ALA A 141 3.90 15.12 17.16
C ALA A 141 3.37 13.81 17.78
N PRO A 142 3.39 13.66 19.11
CA PRO A 142 2.77 12.52 19.78
C PRO A 142 1.31 12.32 19.34
N ASN A 143 0.98 11.09 18.94
CA ASN A 143 -0.37 10.70 18.49
C ASN A 143 -0.91 11.49 17.27
N GLU A 144 -0.05 12.22 16.57
CA GLU A 144 -0.43 12.93 15.36
C GLU A 144 -0.53 12.00 14.15
N SER A 145 -1.41 12.37 13.22
CA SER A 145 -1.59 11.65 11.96
C SER A 145 -1.74 12.59 10.78
N VAL A 146 -1.47 12.06 9.58
CA VAL A 146 -1.56 12.79 8.33
C VAL A 146 -2.04 11.86 7.21
N PHE A 147 -2.75 12.41 6.23
CA PHE A 147 -2.95 11.75 4.95
C PHE A 147 -1.91 12.23 3.93
N ILE A 148 -1.28 11.28 3.24
CA ILE A 148 -0.52 11.54 2.02
C ILE A 148 -1.38 11.07 0.84
N VAL A 149 -1.76 12.01 0.01
CA VAL A 149 -2.72 11.80 -1.07
C VAL A 149 -2.03 11.98 -2.41
N TYR A 150 -2.29 11.07 -3.33
CA TYR A 150 -1.84 11.13 -4.72
C TYR A 150 -3.07 11.21 -5.62
N PRO A 151 -3.55 12.42 -5.93
CA PRO A 151 -4.74 12.59 -6.74
C PRO A 151 -4.58 11.98 -8.12
N ILE A 152 -5.66 11.44 -8.67
CA ILE A 152 -5.73 11.15 -10.11
C ILE A 152 -6.03 12.48 -10.80
N GLU A 153 -5.08 12.98 -11.60
CA GLU A 153 -5.34 14.14 -12.44
C GLU A 153 -6.50 13.82 -13.40
N LYS A 154 -7.62 14.52 -13.23
CA LYS A 154 -8.69 14.46 -14.21
C LYS A 154 -8.18 15.09 -15.51
N ALA A 155 -8.09 14.31 -16.55
CA ALA A 155 -7.50 14.67 -17.84
C ALA A 155 -8.17 15.84 -18.58
N ASN A 156 -9.00 16.68 -17.94
CA ASN A 156 -9.87 17.64 -18.64
C ASN A 156 -9.97 19.06 -18.06
N GLU A 157 -9.12 19.50 -17.14
CA GLU A 157 -9.23 20.92 -16.70
C GLU A 157 -8.20 21.89 -17.31
N SER A 158 -7.18 21.39 -18.01
CA SER A 158 -6.14 22.25 -18.61
C SER A 158 -6.46 22.78 -20.01
N LYS A 159 -7.42 22.20 -20.75
CA LYS A 159 -7.81 22.69 -22.09
C LYS A 159 -8.84 23.80 -22.08
N GLY A 160 -9.52 24.05 -20.98
CA GLY A 160 -10.58 25.08 -20.93
C GLY A 160 -10.11 26.47 -20.56
N LYS A 161 -8.88 26.65 -20.06
CA LYS A 161 -8.38 27.97 -19.63
C LYS A 161 -7.54 28.69 -20.70
N GLU A 162 -6.92 27.99 -21.64
CA GLU A 162 -6.19 28.64 -22.76
C GLU A 162 -7.09 29.12 -23.86
N ASP A 163 -8.25 28.47 -24.12
CA ASP A 163 -9.18 28.90 -25.17
C ASP A 163 -10.02 30.15 -24.80
N ILE A 164 -10.10 30.50 -23.51
CA ILE A 164 -10.86 31.71 -23.09
C ILE A 164 -10.01 32.98 -23.20
N LEU A 165 -8.67 32.87 -23.11
CA LEU A 165 -7.78 34.02 -23.21
C LEU A 165 -7.46 34.43 -24.65
N GLN A 166 -7.73 33.60 -25.65
CA GLN A 166 -7.53 33.93 -27.08
C GLN A 166 -8.77 34.55 -27.78
N LYS A 167 -9.92 34.64 -27.09
CA LYS A 167 -11.15 35.22 -27.64
C LYS A 167 -11.47 36.65 -27.19
N VAL A 168 -10.55 37.31 -26.49
CA VAL A 168 -10.69 38.71 -26.04
C VAL A 168 -9.47 39.51 -26.51
N GLN A 169 -9.26 39.54 -27.81
CA GLN A 169 -8.47 40.54 -28.52
C GLN A 169 -9.18 40.95 -29.82
#